data_5fde913cc55c53c3f1ec500897f60371
#
_entry.id   5fde913cc55c53c3f1ec500897f60371
#
_cell.length_a   1.000
_cell.length_b   1.000
_cell.length_c   1.000
_cell.angle_alpha   90.00
_cell.angle_beta   90.00
_cell.angle_gamma   90.00
#
_symmetry.space_group_name_H-M   'P 1'
#
loop_
_entity.id
_entity.type
_entity.pdbx_description
1 polymer ?
#
loop_
_entity_poly.entity_id
_entity_poly.type
_entity_poly.pdbx_seq_one_letter_code
_entity_poly.pdbx_strand_id
1 'polypeptide(L)'
;MGLDFFSKVRIFTRSWNVLKNWYVYPLVYFNLTKKPHVIFETKSGIKLKIRTRTTDLMALTNVWLIQEYLNDEFSIENNDIVLDIGGHIGLFALFASQFCKKGKIFCFEPVKENYDILLENLELNSVKNIIPFNLAVYDDSKKN
;
A
#
# COMPACT_ATOMS: atom_id res chain seq x y z
N MET A 1 -12.22 -16.86 4.38
CA MET A 1 -11.54 -17.55 5.49
C MET A 1 -11.26 -16.49 6.57
N GLY A 2 -11.95 -16.56 7.71
CA GLY A 2 -11.80 -15.52 8.75
C GLY A 2 -10.48 -15.70 9.49
N LEU A 3 -9.76 -14.60 9.73
CA LEU A 3 -8.58 -14.60 10.60
C LEU A 3 -8.98 -15.12 11.99
N ASP A 4 -8.12 -15.96 12.60
CA ASP A 4 -8.28 -16.40 13.98
C ASP A 4 -8.14 -15.23 14.97
N PHE A 5 -8.53 -15.45 16.22
CA PHE A 5 -8.53 -14.41 17.25
C PHE A 5 -7.12 -13.81 17.48
N PHE A 6 -6.09 -14.64 17.55
CA PHE A 6 -4.72 -14.18 17.79
C PHE A 6 -4.17 -13.34 16.64
N SER A 7 -4.47 -13.72 15.39
CA SER A 7 -4.12 -12.95 14.20
C SER A 7 -4.78 -11.55 14.22
N LYS A 8 -6.05 -11.46 14.63
CA LYS A 8 -6.74 -10.17 14.77
C LYS A 8 -6.09 -9.30 15.84
N VAL A 9 -5.83 -9.85 17.03
CA VAL A 9 -5.14 -9.11 18.11
C VAL A 9 -3.79 -8.59 17.63
N ARG A 10 -3.01 -9.42 16.93
CA ARG A 10 -1.70 -9.04 16.37
C ARG A 10 -1.83 -7.88 15.39
N ILE A 11 -2.83 -7.90 14.48
CA ILE A 11 -3.05 -6.82 13.51
C ILE A 11 -3.41 -5.52 14.22
N PHE A 12 -4.32 -5.54 15.20
CA PHE A 12 -4.69 -4.34 15.97
C PHE A 12 -3.51 -3.78 16.76
N THR A 13 -2.70 -4.62 17.38
CA THR A 13 -1.47 -4.20 18.07
C THR A 13 -0.48 -3.55 17.08
N ARG A 14 -0.33 -4.13 15.88
CA ARG A 14 0.51 -3.56 14.85
C ARG A 14 -0.05 -2.23 14.30
N SER A 15 -1.38 -2.09 14.16
CA SER A 15 -1.98 -0.82 13.75
C SER A 15 -1.64 0.30 14.75
N TRP A 16 -1.69 0.04 16.06
CA TRP A 16 -1.23 0.97 17.10
C TRP A 16 0.25 1.36 16.91
N ASN A 17 1.11 0.41 16.59
CA ASN A 17 2.55 0.67 16.47
C ASN A 17 2.91 1.44 15.19
N VAL A 18 2.18 1.24 14.10
CA VAL A 18 2.48 1.80 12.78
C VAL A 18 1.72 3.09 12.49
N LEU A 19 0.45 3.18 12.89
CA LEU A 19 -0.44 4.29 12.53
C LEU A 19 -0.56 5.31 13.67
N LYS A 20 -0.51 6.60 13.36
CA LYS A 20 -0.82 7.67 14.32
C LYS A 20 -2.31 7.66 14.70
N ASN A 21 -3.17 7.51 13.69
CA ASN A 21 -4.62 7.47 13.85
C ASN A 21 -5.15 6.02 13.85
N TRP A 22 -4.45 5.13 14.55
CA TRP A 22 -4.75 3.69 14.65
C TRP A 22 -6.21 3.37 15.00
N TYR A 23 -6.88 4.24 15.78
CA TYR A 23 -8.28 4.09 16.18
C TYR A 23 -9.26 4.10 14.99
N VAL A 24 -8.85 4.61 13.83
CA VAL A 24 -9.63 4.56 12.59
C VAL A 24 -9.65 3.15 12.00
N TYR A 25 -8.58 2.36 12.24
CA TYR A 25 -8.44 1.02 11.67
C TYR A 25 -9.60 0.08 12.08
N PRO A 26 -9.94 -0.11 13.38
CA PRO A 26 -11.10 -0.92 13.77
C PRO A 26 -12.42 -0.39 13.21
N LEU A 27 -12.60 0.92 13.09
CA LEU A 27 -13.82 1.49 12.51
C LEU A 27 -14.02 1.09 11.04
N VAL A 28 -12.93 1.06 10.27
CA VAL A 28 -12.96 0.58 8.87
C VAL A 28 -13.11 -0.94 8.83
N TYR A 29 -12.36 -1.66 9.65
CA TYR A 29 -12.37 -3.13 9.71
C TYR A 29 -13.78 -3.70 10.02
N PHE A 30 -14.51 -3.09 10.95
CA PHE A 30 -15.87 -3.50 11.33
C PHE A 30 -16.97 -2.79 10.53
N ASN A 31 -16.61 -2.05 9.45
CA ASN A 31 -17.55 -1.28 8.62
C ASN A 31 -18.40 -0.27 9.40
N LEU A 32 -17.87 0.29 10.47
CA LEU A 32 -18.57 1.27 11.32
C LEU A 32 -18.49 2.70 10.78
N THR A 33 -17.63 2.98 9.83
CA THR A 33 -17.54 4.29 9.16
C THR A 33 -18.50 4.37 7.97
N LYS A 34 -19.14 5.55 7.79
CA LYS A 34 -19.96 5.86 6.61
C LYS A 34 -19.17 6.60 5.52
N LYS A 35 -17.93 7.03 5.79
CA LYS A 35 -17.11 7.75 4.83
C LYS A 35 -16.66 6.80 3.72
N PRO A 36 -16.76 7.20 2.42
CA PRO A 36 -16.31 6.36 1.31
C PRO A 36 -14.79 6.20 1.27
N HIS A 37 -14.05 7.16 1.81
CA HIS A 37 -12.60 7.15 1.91
C HIS A 37 -12.15 7.52 3.31
N VAL A 38 -11.01 6.98 3.72
CA VAL A 38 -10.29 7.38 4.93
C VAL A 38 -8.82 7.57 4.61
N ILE A 39 -8.15 8.42 5.38
CA ILE A 39 -6.71 8.60 5.31
C ILE A 39 -6.10 8.09 6.60
N PHE A 40 -5.23 7.10 6.48
CA PHE A 40 -4.34 6.70 7.57
C PHE A 40 -3.05 7.51 7.51
N GLU A 41 -2.52 7.86 8.65
CA GLU A 41 -1.20 8.48 8.77
C GLU A 41 -0.29 7.55 9.56
N THR A 42 0.83 7.18 8.97
CA THR A 42 1.85 6.38 9.65
C THR A 42 2.65 7.24 10.63
N LYS A 43 3.33 6.60 11.60
CA LYS A 43 4.24 7.31 12.51
C LYS A 43 5.45 7.91 11.79
N SER A 44 5.82 7.37 10.62
CA SER A 44 6.84 7.95 9.73
C SER A 44 6.34 9.16 8.91
N GLY A 45 5.04 9.53 9.03
CA GLY A 45 4.46 10.69 8.36
C GLY A 45 3.85 10.41 6.99
N ILE A 46 3.88 9.17 6.51
CA ILE A 46 3.25 8.79 5.23
C ILE A 46 1.73 8.75 5.40
N LYS A 47 1.01 9.36 4.46
CA LYS A 47 -0.45 9.39 4.40
C LYS A 47 -0.94 8.38 3.37
N LEU A 48 -1.90 7.55 3.76
CA LEU A 48 -2.43 6.45 2.97
C LEU A 48 -3.94 6.62 2.83
N LYS A 49 -4.39 7.13 1.67
CA LYS A 49 -5.81 7.21 1.33
C LYS A 49 -6.28 5.84 0.83
N ILE A 50 -7.33 5.34 1.44
CA ILE A 50 -7.97 4.09 1.04
C ILE A 50 -9.49 4.28 0.89
N ARG A 51 -10.11 3.46 0.04
CA ARG A 51 -11.57 3.31 -0.05
C ARG A 51 -12.05 2.37 1.07
N THR A 52 -13.16 2.69 1.66
CA THR A 52 -13.81 1.80 2.64
C THR A 52 -14.65 0.74 1.92
N ARG A 53 -14.84 -0.43 2.55
CA ARG A 53 -15.64 -1.54 2.01
C ARG A 53 -15.08 -2.13 0.71
N THR A 54 -13.77 -2.00 0.49
CA THR A 54 -13.02 -2.60 -0.60
C THR A 54 -11.88 -3.45 -0.05
N THR A 55 -11.06 -4.00 -0.93
CA THR A 55 -9.83 -4.74 -0.57
C THR A 55 -8.69 -3.83 -0.11
N ASP A 56 -8.84 -2.51 -0.15
CA ASP A 56 -7.78 -1.55 0.17
C ASP A 56 -7.26 -1.69 1.60
N LEU A 57 -8.17 -1.96 2.58
CA LEU A 57 -7.76 -2.19 3.96
C LEU A 57 -6.91 -3.46 4.11
N MET A 58 -7.20 -4.50 3.32
CA MET A 58 -6.41 -5.72 3.29
C MET A 58 -5.01 -5.43 2.72
N ALA A 59 -4.92 -4.68 1.63
CA ALA A 59 -3.65 -4.27 1.05
C ALA A 59 -2.82 -3.43 2.05
N LEU A 60 -3.45 -2.48 2.77
CA LEU A 60 -2.80 -1.71 3.84
C LEU A 60 -2.28 -2.65 4.94
N THR A 61 -3.09 -3.63 5.35
CA THR A 61 -2.73 -4.59 6.39
C THR A 61 -1.50 -5.39 6.00
N ASN A 62 -1.50 -5.96 4.80
CA ASN A 62 -0.41 -6.82 4.32
C ASN A 62 0.88 -6.05 4.14
N VAL A 63 0.82 -4.89 3.49
CA VAL A 63 2.01 -4.09 3.19
C VAL A 63 2.57 -3.41 4.44
N TRP A 64 1.72 -2.71 5.21
CA TRP A 64 2.18 -1.80 6.27
C TRP A 64 2.18 -2.41 7.66
N LEU A 65 1.21 -3.28 7.97
CA LEU A 65 1.10 -3.86 9.30
C LEU A 65 1.82 -5.21 9.40
N ILE A 66 1.64 -6.09 8.42
CA ILE A 66 2.28 -7.41 8.40
C ILE A 66 3.67 -7.33 7.77
N GLN A 67 3.86 -6.43 6.80
CA GLN A 67 5.11 -6.25 6.05
C GLN A 67 5.53 -7.54 5.33
N GLU A 68 4.57 -8.17 4.63
CA GLU A 68 4.75 -9.48 3.98
C GLU A 68 5.85 -9.48 2.90
N TYR A 69 6.20 -8.31 2.38
CA TYR A 69 7.25 -8.12 1.35
C TYR A 69 8.66 -7.96 1.93
N LEU A 70 8.81 -7.85 3.25
CA LEU A 70 10.11 -7.81 3.90
C LEU A 70 10.36 -9.14 4.61
N ASN A 71 11.42 -9.82 4.23
CA ASN A 71 11.94 -11.01 4.90
C ASN A 71 13.46 -10.93 4.96
N ASP A 72 14.09 -11.89 5.64
CA ASP A 72 15.55 -11.90 5.84
C ASP A 72 16.33 -12.08 4.52
N GLU A 73 15.68 -12.57 3.46
CA GLU A 73 16.30 -12.83 2.15
C GLU A 73 16.08 -11.67 1.16
N PHE A 74 15.12 -10.77 1.43
CA PHE A 74 14.76 -9.68 0.52
C PHE A 74 14.68 -8.36 1.26
N SER A 75 15.55 -7.43 0.90
CA SER A 75 15.57 -6.04 1.37
C SER A 75 15.53 -5.08 0.18
N ILE A 76 14.93 -3.92 0.39
CA ILE A 76 14.96 -2.83 -0.59
C ILE A 76 16.10 -1.90 -0.22
N GLU A 77 17.03 -1.72 -1.16
CA GLU A 77 18.21 -0.89 -0.99
C GLU A 77 17.97 0.55 -1.47
N ASN A 78 18.81 1.48 -0.99
CA ASN A 78 18.64 2.92 -1.25
C ASN A 78 18.69 3.32 -2.74
N ASN A 79 19.44 2.59 -3.57
CA ASN A 79 19.65 2.89 -4.98
C ASN A 79 18.91 1.94 -5.94
N ASP A 80 18.03 1.08 -5.42
CA ASP A 80 17.36 0.06 -6.22
C ASP A 80 16.46 0.64 -7.30
N ILE A 81 16.25 -0.16 -8.33
CA ILE A 81 15.16 0.00 -9.29
C ILE A 81 14.09 -1.03 -8.93
N VAL A 82 12.96 -0.56 -8.42
CA VAL A 82 11.85 -1.40 -8.01
C VAL A 82 10.78 -1.41 -9.10
N LEU A 83 10.30 -2.60 -9.47
CA LEU A 83 9.15 -2.77 -10.35
C LEU A 83 7.96 -3.28 -9.52
N ASP A 84 6.94 -2.44 -9.38
CA ASP A 84 5.67 -2.75 -8.71
C ASP A 84 4.61 -3.05 -9.77
N ILE A 85 4.38 -4.35 -10.03
CA ILE A 85 3.43 -4.82 -11.05
C ILE A 85 2.10 -5.16 -10.37
N GLY A 86 1.03 -4.43 -10.74
CA GLY A 86 -0.25 -4.49 -10.05
C GLY A 86 -0.27 -3.60 -8.81
N GLY A 87 0.26 -2.38 -8.94
CA GLY A 87 0.49 -1.44 -7.84
C GLY A 87 -0.77 -0.99 -7.08
N HIS A 88 -1.98 -1.37 -7.58
CA HIS A 88 -3.26 -1.09 -6.94
C HIS A 88 -3.38 0.43 -6.64
N ILE A 89 -3.58 0.81 -5.40
CA ILE A 89 -3.66 2.22 -4.96
C ILE A 89 -2.30 2.79 -4.49
N GLY A 90 -1.18 2.13 -4.83
CA GLY A 90 0.18 2.61 -4.59
C GLY A 90 0.73 2.37 -3.19
N LEU A 91 0.11 1.50 -2.37
CA LEU A 91 0.53 1.30 -0.98
C LEU A 91 1.91 0.65 -0.87
N PHE A 92 2.25 -0.30 -1.76
CA PHE A 92 3.57 -0.91 -1.79
C PHE A 92 4.62 0.07 -2.31
N ALA A 93 4.33 0.79 -3.41
CA ALA A 93 5.24 1.78 -3.95
C ALA A 93 5.61 2.85 -2.89
N LEU A 94 4.63 3.36 -2.12
CA LEU A 94 4.87 4.28 -1.01
C LEU A 94 5.69 3.64 0.12
N PHE A 95 5.44 2.37 0.44
CA PHE A 95 6.22 1.64 1.42
C PHE A 95 7.68 1.51 0.98
N ALA A 96 7.91 1.05 -0.25
CA ALA A 96 9.23 0.90 -0.86
C ALA A 96 10.01 2.23 -0.92
N SER A 97 9.31 3.34 -1.16
CA SER A 97 9.94 4.67 -1.26
C SER A 97 10.62 5.14 0.03
N GLN A 98 10.29 4.56 1.17
CA GLN A 98 10.96 4.87 2.43
C GLN A 98 12.40 4.34 2.48
N PHE A 99 12.67 3.28 1.75
CA PHE A 99 13.98 2.60 1.69
C PHE A 99 14.76 3.02 0.42
N CYS A 100 14.10 3.02 -0.74
CA CYS A 100 14.67 3.35 -2.04
C CYS A 100 14.63 4.87 -2.30
N LYS A 101 15.46 5.66 -1.58
CA LYS A 101 15.39 7.14 -1.66
C LYS A 101 16.12 7.74 -2.85
N LYS A 102 17.18 7.09 -3.35
CA LYS A 102 18.01 7.53 -4.50
C LYS A 102 17.70 6.76 -5.78
N GLY A 103 17.05 5.62 -5.67
CA GLY A 103 16.60 4.81 -6.79
C GLY A 103 15.26 5.27 -7.36
N LYS A 104 14.62 4.39 -8.13
CA LYS A 104 13.33 4.65 -8.77
C LYS A 104 12.38 3.48 -8.57
N ILE A 105 11.09 3.78 -8.48
CA ILE A 105 10.02 2.80 -8.35
C ILE A 105 9.08 3.00 -9.54
N PHE A 106 9.00 2.00 -10.42
CA PHE A 106 8.08 1.98 -11.55
C PHE A 106 6.84 1.20 -11.14
N CYS A 107 5.70 1.87 -11.04
CA CYS A 107 4.46 1.30 -10.52
C CYS A 107 3.42 1.18 -11.64
N PHE A 108 2.99 -0.04 -11.95
CA PHE A 108 2.06 -0.36 -13.03
C PHE A 108 0.72 -0.81 -12.46
N GLU A 109 -0.36 -0.08 -12.81
CA GLU A 109 -1.72 -0.42 -12.42
C GLU A 109 -2.68 -0.22 -13.59
N PRO A 110 -3.28 -1.30 -14.14
CA PRO A 110 -4.14 -1.20 -15.31
C PRO A 110 -5.53 -0.65 -15.01
N VAL A 111 -6.05 -0.86 -13.80
CA VAL A 111 -7.40 -0.44 -13.42
C VAL A 111 -7.42 1.05 -13.14
N LYS A 112 -8.15 1.81 -13.97
CA LYS A 112 -8.17 3.29 -13.91
C LYS A 112 -8.56 3.83 -12.53
N GLU A 113 -9.56 3.23 -11.87
CA GLU A 113 -10.05 3.65 -10.57
C GLU A 113 -9.00 3.47 -9.46
N ASN A 114 -8.19 2.42 -9.55
CA ASN A 114 -7.07 2.19 -8.63
C ASN A 114 -5.95 3.18 -8.91
N TYR A 115 -5.64 3.36 -10.20
CA TYR A 115 -4.61 4.28 -10.63
C TYR A 115 -4.90 5.72 -10.20
N ASP A 116 -6.16 6.17 -10.24
CA ASP A 116 -6.53 7.51 -9.79
C ASP A 116 -6.25 7.69 -8.28
N ILE A 117 -6.60 6.70 -7.46
CA ILE A 117 -6.27 6.72 -6.02
C ILE A 117 -4.76 6.63 -5.79
N LEU A 118 -4.03 5.86 -6.63
CA LEU A 118 -2.57 5.82 -6.59
C LEU A 118 -1.99 7.22 -6.79
N LEU A 119 -2.44 7.96 -7.82
CA LEU A 119 -1.98 9.34 -8.06
C LEU A 119 -2.26 10.25 -6.87
N GLU A 120 -3.47 10.19 -6.29
CA GLU A 120 -3.81 10.97 -5.11
C GLU A 120 -2.91 10.60 -3.91
N ASN A 121 -2.58 9.32 -3.74
CA ASN A 121 -1.67 8.86 -2.69
C ASN A 121 -0.24 9.38 -2.89
N LEU A 122 0.25 9.45 -4.14
CA LEU A 122 1.56 10.03 -4.44
C LEU A 122 1.58 11.55 -4.15
N GLU A 123 0.54 12.26 -4.55
CA GLU A 123 0.39 13.71 -4.32
C GLU A 123 0.34 14.03 -2.82
N LEU A 124 -0.45 13.29 -2.04
CA LEU A 124 -0.55 13.45 -0.58
C LEU A 124 0.80 13.36 0.15
N ASN A 125 1.76 12.64 -0.44
CA ASN A 125 3.07 12.39 0.15
C ASN A 125 4.21 13.16 -0.53
N SER A 126 3.92 13.91 -1.61
CA SER A 126 4.92 14.65 -2.40
C SER A 126 6.11 13.78 -2.84
N VAL A 127 5.87 12.50 -3.12
CA VAL A 127 6.91 11.53 -3.50
C VAL A 127 7.29 11.73 -4.96
N LYS A 128 8.62 11.80 -5.25
CA LYS A 128 9.15 12.13 -6.58
C LYS A 128 9.86 10.97 -7.29
N ASN A 129 10.18 9.91 -6.57
CA ASN A 129 10.91 8.76 -7.10
C ASN A 129 10.00 7.58 -7.51
N ILE A 130 8.67 7.74 -7.41
CA ILE A 130 7.69 6.79 -7.92
C ILE A 130 7.19 7.30 -9.27
N ILE A 131 7.25 6.45 -10.28
CA ILE A 131 6.82 6.72 -11.65
C ILE A 131 5.63 5.81 -11.95
N PRO A 132 4.39 6.34 -11.91
CA PRO A 132 3.20 5.56 -12.12
C PRO A 132 2.86 5.39 -13.60
N PHE A 133 2.32 4.22 -13.97
CA PHE A 133 1.83 3.91 -15.31
C PHE A 133 0.44 3.26 -15.23
N ASN A 134 -0.53 3.81 -15.96
CA ASN A 134 -1.84 3.17 -16.10
C ASN A 134 -1.80 2.14 -17.24
N LEU A 135 -1.05 1.06 -17.03
CA LEU A 135 -0.79 0.02 -18.01
C LEU A 135 -0.80 -1.37 -17.35
N ALA A 136 -1.24 -2.38 -18.12
CA ALA A 136 -1.02 -3.78 -17.78
C ALA A 136 0.36 -4.23 -18.29
N VAL A 137 1.09 -4.97 -17.46
CA VAL A 137 2.29 -5.67 -17.88
C VAL A 137 1.90 -7.10 -18.26
N TYR A 138 2.20 -7.50 -19.49
CA TYR A 138 1.90 -8.85 -19.98
C TYR A 138 3.01 -9.35 -20.90
N ASP A 139 3.09 -10.69 -21.04
CA ASP A 139 4.03 -11.35 -21.94
C ASP A 139 3.38 -11.55 -23.32
N ASP A 140 3.95 -10.95 -24.37
CA ASP A 140 3.50 -11.07 -25.76
C ASP A 140 4.16 -12.26 -26.52
N SER A 141 5.00 -13.06 -25.85
CA SER A 141 5.76 -14.17 -26.48
C SER A 141 4.85 -15.32 -27.01
N LYS A 142 3.53 -15.28 -26.79
CA LYS A 142 2.58 -16.30 -27.27
C LYS A 142 1.84 -15.92 -28.55
N LYS A 143 2.19 -14.85 -29.24
CA LYS A 143 1.69 -14.57 -30.60
C LYS A 143 2.64 -15.16 -31.63
N ASN A 144 2.60 -16.47 -31.80
CA ASN A 144 3.09 -17.20 -32.99
C ASN A 144 2.01 -18.22 -33.42
#